data_9f3ccde003828a1929dce03cd57b1da5
#
_entry.id   9f3ccde003828a1929dce03cd57b1da5
#
_cell.length_a   1.000
_cell.length_b   1.000
_cell.length_c   1.000
_cell.angle_alpha   90.00
_cell.angle_beta   90.00
_cell.angle_gamma   90.00
#
_symmetry.space_group_name_H-M   'P 1'
#
loop_
_entity.id
_entity.type
_entity.pdbx_description
1 polymer ?
#
loop_
_entity_poly.entity_id
_entity_poly.type
_entity_poly.pdbx_seq_one_letter_code
_entity_poly.pdbx_strand_id
1 'polypeptide(L)'
;MTKLSIIVPVYNVEKYIRPCIESIFKQGLDDADFEVIIVNDGTPDRSMEMIADIIQQHSNITVINQENQGVSIARNNGIQNARGNYILFIDSDDLLIDNTLPYLLDKAISSKADIIVADFAEKDDNGITTFLQQSFHQKNGNIEEVKGTYLLSQPLFHGFSCVWRHLYKKDFLIRNNLSFTPHIYFEDTAFTYQCYAKADQCLIVNWIFIIYRVGHQSIMNSNFTKKKAIDNCVIINKIWELSEDKGIESNIRLKIRDDAFSFFSLLIYLVVSCDGIKRSEKMEVLQYLKHLVPDLSFKNGLKQKTVSFLYRRMPSVFLTLRIFYANYLQRNIWAIKGKMKNINNTTN
;
A
#
# COMPACT_ATOMS: atom_id res chain seq x y z
N MET A 1 -7.48 14.82 26.15
CA MET A 1 -7.95 14.77 24.74
C MET A 1 -7.09 13.72 24.03
N THR A 2 -7.69 12.71 23.43
CA THR A 2 -6.97 11.61 22.78
C THR A 2 -6.05 12.15 21.68
N LYS A 3 -4.78 11.77 21.71
CA LYS A 3 -3.77 12.24 20.78
C LYS A 3 -3.66 11.33 19.54
N LEU A 4 -3.83 10.01 19.75
CA LEU A 4 -3.62 9.00 18.72
C LEU A 4 -4.79 8.00 18.68
N SER A 5 -5.32 7.70 17.51
CA SER A 5 -6.20 6.54 17.25
C SER A 5 -5.44 5.52 16.45
N ILE A 6 -5.32 4.29 16.97
CA ILE A 6 -4.70 3.17 16.29
C ILE A 6 -5.82 2.28 15.74
N ILE A 7 -5.91 2.17 14.41
CA ILE A 7 -6.96 1.42 13.70
C ILE A 7 -6.42 0.08 13.26
N VAL A 8 -7.06 -1.00 13.71
CA VAL A 8 -6.66 -2.39 13.43
C VAL A 8 -7.81 -3.12 12.76
N PRO A 9 -7.81 -3.29 11.42
CA PRO A 9 -8.76 -4.13 10.73
C PRO A 9 -8.45 -5.61 11.01
N VAL A 10 -9.49 -6.42 11.30
CA VAL A 10 -9.34 -7.81 11.69
C VAL A 10 -10.17 -8.71 10.78
N TYR A 11 -9.51 -9.61 10.04
CA TYR A 11 -10.12 -10.65 9.25
C TYR A 11 -9.16 -11.83 9.02
N ASN A 12 -9.50 -13.02 9.54
CA ASN A 12 -8.77 -14.28 9.33
C ASN A 12 -7.28 -14.22 9.76
N VAL A 13 -7.02 -13.77 11.00
CA VAL A 13 -5.68 -13.52 11.57
C VAL A 13 -5.45 -14.10 12.95
N GLU A 14 -6.15 -15.18 13.32
CA GLU A 14 -6.12 -15.77 14.66
C GLU A 14 -4.70 -16.05 15.18
N LYS A 15 -3.74 -16.35 14.27
CA LYS A 15 -2.34 -16.66 14.63
C LYS A 15 -1.53 -15.41 14.97
N TYR A 16 -1.95 -14.23 14.51
CA TYR A 16 -1.14 -13.03 14.51
C TYR A 16 -1.72 -11.90 15.36
N ILE A 17 -3.05 -11.87 15.53
CA ILE A 17 -3.74 -10.73 16.14
C ILE A 17 -3.31 -10.49 17.59
N ARG A 18 -3.10 -11.51 18.40
CA ARG A 18 -2.73 -11.33 19.81
C ARG A 18 -1.38 -10.63 19.97
N PRO A 19 -0.27 -11.09 19.37
CA PRO A 19 0.99 -10.35 19.40
C PRO A 19 0.90 -8.94 18.83
N CYS A 20 0.07 -8.71 17.79
CA CYS A 20 -0.16 -7.39 17.23
C CYS A 20 -0.75 -6.45 18.30
N ILE A 21 -1.87 -6.82 18.91
CA ILE A 21 -2.52 -6.00 19.94
C ILE A 21 -1.62 -5.81 21.17
N GLU A 22 -0.95 -6.86 21.65
CA GLU A 22 0.00 -6.75 22.77
C GLU A 22 1.13 -5.75 22.47
N SER A 23 1.63 -5.67 21.23
CA SER A 23 2.68 -4.73 20.85
C SER A 23 2.23 -3.27 20.93
N ILE A 24 0.94 -3.00 20.75
CA ILE A 24 0.36 -1.66 20.87
C ILE A 24 0.43 -1.19 22.33
N PHE A 25 0.19 -2.07 23.30
CA PHE A 25 0.24 -1.73 24.73
C PHE A 25 1.66 -1.72 25.31
N LYS A 26 2.68 -2.11 24.53
CA LYS A 26 4.09 -2.01 24.91
C LYS A 26 4.75 -0.69 24.49
N GLN A 27 3.97 0.32 24.12
CA GLN A 27 4.51 1.58 23.63
C GLN A 27 4.87 2.57 24.73
N GLY A 28 4.48 2.34 25.98
CA GLY A 28 4.74 3.28 27.08
C GLY A 28 3.94 4.60 26.96
N LEU A 29 2.86 4.61 26.17
CA LEU A 29 1.91 5.70 26.10
C LEU A 29 0.93 5.64 27.29
N ASP A 30 0.50 6.80 27.80
CA ASP A 30 -0.60 6.87 28.75
C ASP A 30 -1.92 6.45 28.07
N ASP A 31 -2.72 5.61 28.71
CA ASP A 31 -4.02 5.14 28.19
C ASP A 31 -4.98 6.29 27.84
N ALA A 32 -4.83 7.44 28.48
CA ALA A 32 -5.60 8.64 28.15
C ALA A 32 -5.17 9.33 26.84
N ASP A 33 -3.96 9.04 26.37
CA ASP A 33 -3.37 9.69 25.20
C ASP A 33 -3.71 8.94 23.88
N PHE A 34 -4.07 7.66 23.95
CA PHE A 34 -4.41 6.90 22.75
C PHE A 34 -5.65 6.03 22.91
N GLU A 35 -6.21 5.63 21.80
CA GLU A 35 -7.25 4.61 21.71
C GLU A 35 -6.91 3.60 20.64
N VAL A 36 -7.43 2.38 20.81
CA VAL A 36 -7.34 1.31 19.82
C VAL A 36 -8.74 1.03 19.26
N ILE A 37 -8.89 1.13 17.96
CA ILE A 37 -10.14 0.83 17.26
C ILE A 37 -9.95 -0.46 16.47
N ILE A 38 -10.46 -1.54 17.04
CA ILE A 38 -10.46 -2.86 16.40
C ILE A 38 -11.70 -2.95 15.52
N VAL A 39 -11.51 -3.09 14.22
CA VAL A 39 -12.62 -3.26 13.28
C VAL A 39 -12.69 -4.73 12.84
N ASN A 40 -13.58 -5.48 13.46
CA ASN A 40 -13.87 -6.85 13.10
C ASN A 40 -14.70 -6.87 11.80
N ASP A 41 -14.07 -7.22 10.69
CA ASP A 41 -14.68 -7.29 9.35
C ASP A 41 -15.36 -8.65 9.11
N GLY A 42 -16.13 -9.11 10.10
CA GLY A 42 -16.85 -10.38 10.03
C GLY A 42 -15.91 -11.58 9.94
N THR A 43 -14.85 -11.60 10.76
CA THR A 43 -13.85 -12.68 10.73
C THR A 43 -14.50 -14.05 11.01
N PRO A 44 -14.23 -15.09 10.18
CA PRO A 44 -14.79 -16.42 10.37
C PRO A 44 -13.99 -17.29 11.35
N ASP A 45 -12.77 -16.88 11.71
CA ASP A 45 -11.86 -17.59 12.59
C ASP A 45 -11.97 -17.11 14.05
N ARG A 46 -11.07 -17.59 14.90
CA ARG A 46 -11.06 -17.25 16.33
C ARG A 46 -10.30 -15.97 16.66
N SER A 47 -10.03 -15.11 15.70
CA SER A 47 -9.25 -13.87 15.92
C SER A 47 -9.77 -13.04 17.10
N MET A 48 -11.08 -12.82 17.19
CA MET A 48 -11.65 -12.02 18.26
C MET A 48 -11.60 -12.73 19.64
N GLU A 49 -11.68 -14.06 19.67
CA GLU A 49 -11.52 -14.84 20.90
C GLU A 49 -10.11 -14.72 21.44
N MET A 50 -9.10 -14.71 20.55
CA MET A 50 -7.68 -14.63 20.93
C MET A 50 -7.30 -13.35 21.69
N ILE A 51 -8.11 -12.30 21.61
CA ILE A 51 -7.86 -10.99 22.22
C ILE A 51 -8.96 -10.55 23.20
N ALA A 52 -9.92 -11.43 23.50
CA ALA A 52 -11.07 -11.09 24.34
C ALA A 52 -10.66 -10.61 25.77
N ASP A 53 -9.64 -11.22 26.35
CA ASP A 53 -9.08 -10.83 27.64
C ASP A 53 -8.40 -9.46 27.58
N ILE A 54 -7.68 -9.14 26.52
CA ILE A 54 -7.04 -7.83 26.31
C ILE A 54 -8.11 -6.74 26.16
N ILE A 55 -9.16 -7.01 25.40
CA ILE A 55 -10.29 -6.07 25.23
C ILE A 55 -10.94 -5.75 26.56
N GLN A 56 -11.09 -6.75 27.46
CA GLN A 56 -11.68 -6.55 28.78
C GLN A 56 -10.77 -5.78 29.75
N GLN A 57 -9.45 -5.88 29.58
CA GLN A 57 -8.46 -5.25 30.47
C GLN A 57 -8.25 -3.76 30.15
N HIS A 58 -8.50 -3.32 28.92
CA HIS A 58 -8.17 -1.97 28.44
C HIS A 58 -9.41 -1.17 28.04
N SER A 59 -9.74 -0.15 28.81
CA SER A 59 -10.91 0.71 28.57
C SER A 59 -10.79 1.64 27.37
N ASN A 60 -9.58 1.80 26.82
CA ASN A 60 -9.29 2.58 25.63
C ASN A 60 -9.37 1.77 24.33
N ILE A 61 -9.88 0.51 24.37
CA ILE A 61 -10.23 -0.28 23.20
C ILE A 61 -11.70 -0.07 22.84
N THR A 62 -11.95 0.17 21.57
CA THR A 62 -13.29 0.15 20.97
C THR A 62 -13.33 -0.93 19.90
N VAL A 63 -14.34 -1.81 19.95
CA VAL A 63 -14.58 -2.84 18.92
C VAL A 63 -15.74 -2.45 18.05
N ILE A 64 -15.52 -2.40 16.73
CA ILE A 64 -16.56 -2.20 15.73
C ILE A 64 -16.75 -3.52 14.99
N ASN A 65 -17.96 -4.07 15.02
CA ASN A 65 -18.31 -5.27 14.25
C ASN A 65 -19.06 -4.87 12.98
N GLN A 66 -18.65 -5.41 11.85
CA GLN A 66 -19.34 -5.26 10.56
C GLN A 66 -19.38 -6.61 9.83
N GLU A 67 -20.29 -6.76 8.88
CA GLU A 67 -20.20 -7.83 7.89
C GLU A 67 -18.96 -7.64 7.04
N ASN A 68 -18.42 -8.73 6.50
CA ASN A 68 -17.21 -8.65 5.68
C ASN A 68 -17.43 -7.77 4.44
N GLN A 69 -16.75 -6.63 4.41
CA GLN A 69 -16.77 -5.65 3.32
C GLN A 69 -15.38 -5.27 2.82
N GLY A 70 -14.35 -5.90 3.40
CA GLY A 70 -12.96 -5.71 3.03
C GLY A 70 -12.25 -4.59 3.80
N VAL A 71 -10.94 -4.64 3.77
CA VAL A 71 -10.04 -3.79 4.57
C VAL A 71 -10.25 -2.28 4.35
N SER A 72 -10.59 -1.87 3.13
CA SER A 72 -10.91 -0.45 2.81
C SER A 72 -12.05 0.09 3.67
N ILE A 73 -13.16 -0.66 3.75
CA ILE A 73 -14.34 -0.24 4.53
C ILE A 73 -14.03 -0.32 6.02
N ALA A 74 -13.32 -1.36 6.45
CA ALA A 74 -12.88 -1.48 7.84
C ALA A 74 -12.04 -0.27 8.28
N ARG A 75 -11.03 0.14 7.47
CA ARG A 75 -10.22 1.32 7.76
C ARG A 75 -11.05 2.62 7.72
N ASN A 76 -11.98 2.76 6.76
CA ASN A 76 -12.86 3.92 6.69
C ASN A 76 -13.77 4.04 7.92
N ASN A 77 -14.34 2.93 8.40
CA ASN A 77 -15.12 2.90 9.64
C ASN A 77 -14.25 3.26 10.85
N GLY A 78 -12.99 2.81 10.87
CA GLY A 78 -12.02 3.24 11.87
C GLY A 78 -11.78 4.75 11.85
N ILE A 79 -11.57 5.38 10.68
CA ILE A 79 -11.40 6.84 10.54
C ILE A 79 -12.62 7.59 11.10
N GLN A 80 -13.83 7.15 10.78
CA GLN A 80 -15.07 7.80 11.20
C GLN A 80 -15.26 7.78 12.72
N ASN A 81 -14.80 6.72 13.38
CA ASN A 81 -14.93 6.54 14.83
C ASN A 81 -13.73 7.04 15.64
N ALA A 82 -12.63 7.41 14.96
CA ALA A 82 -11.42 7.92 15.60
C ALA A 82 -11.66 9.24 16.33
N ARG A 83 -11.14 9.37 17.55
CA ARG A 83 -11.17 10.59 18.38
C ARG A 83 -9.81 11.27 18.50
N GLY A 84 -8.73 10.55 18.19
CA GLY A 84 -7.37 11.03 18.23
C GLY A 84 -7.07 12.12 17.21
N ASN A 85 -6.15 13.00 17.53
CA ASN A 85 -5.68 14.04 16.62
C ASN A 85 -4.91 13.45 15.43
N TYR A 86 -4.25 12.31 15.64
CA TYR A 86 -3.55 11.54 14.63
C TYR A 86 -4.12 10.13 14.51
N ILE A 87 -3.97 9.53 13.35
CA ILE A 87 -4.40 8.16 13.03
C ILE A 87 -3.16 7.37 12.60
N LEU A 88 -3.01 6.17 13.17
CA LEU A 88 -2.12 5.12 12.72
C LEU A 88 -2.97 3.93 12.28
N PHE A 89 -2.71 3.40 11.09
CA PHE A 89 -3.22 2.09 10.68
C PHE A 89 -2.16 1.04 10.99
N ILE A 90 -2.56 -0.11 11.50
CA ILE A 90 -1.68 -1.26 11.65
C ILE A 90 -2.40 -2.50 11.14
N ASP A 91 -1.74 -3.25 10.27
CA ASP A 91 -2.27 -4.52 9.81
C ASP A 91 -2.17 -5.56 10.94
N SER A 92 -3.22 -6.32 11.13
CA SER A 92 -3.39 -7.21 12.29
C SER A 92 -2.42 -8.41 12.32
N ASP A 93 -1.61 -8.58 11.28
CA ASP A 93 -0.52 -9.55 11.19
C ASP A 93 0.88 -8.93 11.43
N ASP A 94 0.98 -7.61 11.66
CA ASP A 94 2.22 -6.89 11.92
C ASP A 94 2.42 -6.57 13.42
N LEU A 95 3.58 -6.00 13.77
CA LEU A 95 3.96 -5.64 15.14
C LEU A 95 4.52 -4.23 15.23
N LEU A 96 4.21 -3.53 16.31
CA LEU A 96 4.97 -2.34 16.69
C LEU A 96 6.23 -2.73 17.47
N ILE A 97 7.32 -2.00 17.26
CA ILE A 97 8.52 -2.12 18.07
C ILE A 97 8.29 -1.37 19.40
N ASP A 98 8.63 -2.02 20.50
CA ASP A 98 8.39 -1.49 21.85
C ASP A 98 8.95 -0.05 22.02
N ASN A 99 8.15 0.82 22.64
CA ASN A 99 8.52 2.21 23.00
C ASN A 99 8.94 3.12 21.82
N THR A 100 8.46 2.87 20.60
CA THR A 100 8.80 3.69 19.42
C THR A 100 7.76 4.75 19.08
N LEU A 101 6.48 4.52 19.39
CA LEU A 101 5.40 5.47 19.08
C LEU A 101 5.47 6.81 19.83
N PRO A 102 5.89 6.90 21.11
CA PRO A 102 5.95 8.18 21.80
C PRO A 102 6.79 9.22 21.07
N TYR A 103 7.94 8.78 20.50
CA TYR A 103 8.81 9.68 19.74
C TYR A 103 8.12 10.20 18.46
N LEU A 104 7.48 9.32 17.67
CA LEU A 104 6.77 9.72 16.46
C LEU A 104 5.58 10.63 16.75
N LEU A 105 4.84 10.33 17.82
CA LEU A 105 3.68 11.12 18.24
C LEU A 105 4.11 12.52 18.72
N ASP A 106 5.23 12.63 19.46
CA ASP A 106 5.80 13.93 19.83
C ASP A 106 6.15 14.77 18.60
N LYS A 107 6.80 14.15 17.60
CA LYS A 107 7.13 14.84 16.34
C LYS A 107 5.88 15.26 15.58
N ALA A 108 4.86 14.41 15.54
CA ALA A 108 3.59 14.73 14.91
C ALA A 108 2.90 15.93 15.56
N ILE A 109 2.81 15.94 16.89
CA ILE A 109 2.15 17.02 17.66
C ILE A 109 2.93 18.33 17.56
N SER A 110 4.26 18.28 17.73
CA SER A 110 5.11 19.48 17.75
C SER A 110 5.18 20.16 16.37
N SER A 111 5.27 19.40 15.30
CA SER A 111 5.30 19.95 13.93
C SER A 111 3.93 20.34 13.39
N LYS A 112 2.86 19.69 13.89
CA LYS A 112 1.49 19.77 13.33
C LYS A 112 1.39 19.27 11.89
N ALA A 113 2.36 18.48 11.43
CA ALA A 113 2.40 17.97 10.08
C ALA A 113 1.13 17.17 9.72
N ASP A 114 0.75 17.23 8.45
CA ASP A 114 -0.40 16.48 7.93
C ASP A 114 -0.10 14.97 7.91
N ILE A 115 1.17 14.61 7.62
CA ILE A 115 1.63 13.22 7.55
C ILE A 115 3.03 13.09 8.15
N ILE A 116 3.22 12.09 9.01
CA ILE A 116 4.54 11.60 9.40
C ILE A 116 4.81 10.32 8.61
N VAL A 117 5.97 10.22 8.00
CA VAL A 117 6.43 9.02 7.29
C VAL A 117 7.61 8.45 8.03
N ALA A 118 7.52 7.20 8.47
CA ALA A 118 8.60 6.55 9.21
C ALA A 118 9.01 5.23 8.54
N ASP A 119 10.00 4.55 9.07
CA ASP A 119 10.56 3.33 8.50
C ASP A 119 10.06 2.05 9.20
N PHE A 120 10.34 0.92 8.60
CA PHE A 120 9.93 -0.38 9.08
C PHE A 120 11.06 -1.41 8.92
N ALA A 121 10.93 -2.53 9.63
CA ALA A 121 11.76 -3.72 9.47
C ALA A 121 10.92 -4.88 8.96
N GLU A 122 11.53 -5.82 8.23
CA GLU A 122 10.89 -7.06 7.82
C GLU A 122 11.32 -8.21 8.71
N LYS A 123 10.38 -9.10 9.04
CA LYS A 123 10.61 -10.32 9.80
C LYS A 123 9.95 -11.50 9.12
N ASP A 124 10.73 -12.53 8.81
CA ASP A 124 10.20 -13.80 8.30
C ASP A 124 9.72 -14.75 9.42
N ASP A 125 9.13 -15.89 9.02
CA ASP A 125 8.64 -16.90 9.95
C ASP A 125 9.76 -17.57 10.77
N ASN A 126 11.02 -17.46 10.36
CA ASN A 126 12.19 -17.95 11.08
C ASN A 126 12.69 -16.95 12.14
N GLY A 127 12.09 -15.75 12.20
CA GLY A 127 12.44 -14.72 13.16
C GLY A 127 13.64 -13.85 12.75
N ILE A 128 14.14 -13.99 11.54
CA ILE A 128 15.18 -13.13 10.98
C ILE A 128 14.60 -11.76 10.68
N THR A 129 15.11 -10.73 11.33
CA THR A 129 14.71 -9.35 11.08
C THR A 129 15.66 -8.71 10.10
N THR A 130 15.14 -8.30 8.95
CA THR A 130 15.89 -7.52 7.96
C THR A 130 15.52 -6.06 8.13
N PHE A 131 16.51 -5.24 8.50
CA PHE A 131 16.32 -3.79 8.53
C PHE A 131 16.53 -3.27 7.12
N LEU A 132 15.45 -2.88 6.47
CA LEU A 132 15.54 -2.21 5.17
C LEU A 132 16.15 -0.83 5.39
N GLN A 133 17.45 -0.73 5.12
CA GLN A 133 18.10 0.56 5.10
C GLN A 133 17.49 1.40 3.98
N GLN A 134 16.73 2.43 4.39
CA GLN A 134 16.47 3.64 3.63
C GLN A 134 15.36 3.60 2.58
N SER A 135 14.23 3.99 3.00
CA SER A 135 13.28 4.59 2.08
C SER A 135 13.75 5.97 1.57
N PHE A 136 14.61 6.69 2.31
CA PHE A 136 14.90 8.11 2.04
C PHE A 136 16.39 8.52 2.06
N HIS A 137 17.34 7.61 1.87
CA HIS A 137 18.79 7.93 1.77
C HIS A 137 19.39 8.80 2.91
N GLN A 138 18.74 8.90 4.06
CA GLN A 138 19.20 9.73 5.16
C GLN A 138 19.80 8.91 6.31
N LYS A 139 20.72 9.52 7.06
CA LYS A 139 21.34 8.91 8.23
C LYS A 139 20.33 8.80 9.37
N ASN A 140 20.42 7.73 10.18
CA ASN A 140 19.59 7.50 11.37
C ASN A 140 19.34 8.77 12.20
N GLY A 141 18.07 9.01 12.56
CA GLY A 141 17.68 10.10 13.43
C GLY A 141 17.44 11.46 12.74
N ASN A 142 17.65 11.58 11.43
CA ASN A 142 17.33 12.81 10.72
C ASN A 142 15.83 12.95 10.51
N ILE A 143 15.35 14.18 10.66
CA ILE A 143 13.98 14.60 10.35
C ILE A 143 14.08 15.56 9.17
N GLU A 144 13.27 15.32 8.16
CA GLU A 144 13.15 16.21 7.01
C GLU A 144 11.71 16.66 6.87
N GLU A 145 11.50 17.97 6.79
CA GLU A 145 10.20 18.56 6.50
C GLU A 145 10.07 18.80 5.00
N VAL A 146 9.02 18.24 4.41
CA VAL A 146 8.78 18.30 2.96
C VAL A 146 7.30 18.51 2.67
N LYS A 147 6.98 18.93 1.44
CA LYS A 147 5.60 18.86 0.93
C LYS A 147 5.25 17.42 0.54
N GLY A 148 3.98 17.06 0.62
CA GLY A 148 3.53 15.75 0.14
C GLY A 148 3.86 15.49 -1.34
N THR A 149 3.84 16.54 -2.17
CA THR A 149 4.25 16.46 -3.59
C THR A 149 5.71 16.08 -3.79
N TYR A 150 6.59 16.39 -2.82
CA TYR A 150 7.97 15.89 -2.83
C TYR A 150 7.99 14.37 -2.74
N LEU A 151 7.15 13.79 -1.86
CA LEU A 151 7.05 12.33 -1.71
C LEU A 151 6.58 11.65 -3.00
N LEU A 152 5.66 12.28 -3.74
CA LEU A 152 5.26 11.82 -5.08
C LEU A 152 6.39 11.88 -6.12
N SER A 153 7.41 12.71 -5.91
CA SER A 153 8.57 12.77 -6.80
C SER A 153 9.57 11.64 -6.56
N GLN A 154 9.46 10.93 -5.43
CA GLN A 154 10.38 9.85 -5.06
C GLN A 154 10.05 8.54 -5.81
N PRO A 155 11.02 7.65 -6.02
CA PRO A 155 10.77 6.36 -6.66
C PRO A 155 9.78 5.50 -5.87
N LEU A 156 8.74 5.00 -6.52
CA LEU A 156 7.66 4.21 -5.94
C LEU A 156 8.07 2.89 -5.28
N PHE A 157 9.23 2.33 -5.63
CA PHE A 157 9.60 0.96 -5.30
C PHE A 157 10.15 0.74 -3.89
N HIS A 158 9.97 1.68 -2.97
CA HIS A 158 10.53 1.57 -1.62
C HIS A 158 9.48 1.56 -0.50
N GLY A 159 8.29 0.99 -0.75
CA GLY A 159 7.26 0.84 0.30
C GLY A 159 6.61 2.14 0.75
N PHE A 160 6.61 3.19 -0.10
CA PHE A 160 5.99 4.48 0.23
C PHE A 160 4.47 4.47 0.27
N SER A 161 3.84 3.55 -0.43
CA SER A 161 2.38 3.45 -0.50
C SER A 161 1.74 2.68 0.64
N CYS A 162 2.52 2.03 1.51
CA CYS A 162 1.98 1.28 2.64
C CYS A 162 1.43 2.22 3.72
N VAL A 163 0.15 2.12 4.05
CA VAL A 163 -0.51 3.06 4.98
C VAL A 163 -0.04 2.93 6.42
N TRP A 164 0.40 1.74 6.83
CA TRP A 164 0.82 1.43 8.19
C TRP A 164 2.15 2.11 8.59
N ARG A 165 2.93 2.63 7.66
CA ARG A 165 4.15 3.37 7.98
C ARG A 165 3.95 4.87 8.21
N HIS A 166 2.70 5.34 8.30
CA HIS A 166 2.35 6.74 8.40
C HIS A 166 1.50 7.04 9.63
N LEU A 167 1.75 8.20 10.26
CA LEU A 167 0.77 8.85 11.12
C LEU A 167 0.10 9.95 10.31
N TYR A 168 -1.22 9.89 10.21
CA TYR A 168 -2.02 10.87 9.49
C TYR A 168 -2.73 11.80 10.48
N LYS A 169 -2.65 13.10 10.27
CA LYS A 169 -3.47 14.04 11.04
C LYS A 169 -4.94 13.83 10.66
N LYS A 170 -5.79 13.57 11.64
CA LYS A 170 -7.21 13.24 11.39
C LYS A 170 -7.92 14.37 10.64
N ASP A 171 -7.76 15.63 11.09
CA ASP A 171 -8.40 16.78 10.45
C ASP A 171 -7.96 16.95 9.00
N PHE A 172 -6.71 16.59 8.66
CA PHE A 172 -6.24 16.59 7.27
C PHE A 172 -7.02 15.59 6.41
N LEU A 173 -7.25 14.37 6.90
CA LEU A 173 -8.02 13.36 6.17
C LEU A 173 -9.47 13.83 5.97
N ILE A 174 -10.11 14.36 7.01
CA ILE A 174 -11.51 14.77 6.98
C ILE A 174 -11.72 15.97 6.05
N ARG A 175 -10.95 17.06 6.19
CA ARG A 175 -11.13 18.28 5.38
C ARG A 175 -10.85 18.06 3.89
N ASN A 176 -10.03 17.07 3.53
CA ASN A 176 -9.73 16.72 2.15
C ASN A 176 -10.57 15.57 1.60
N ASN A 177 -11.56 15.05 2.36
CA ASN A 177 -12.40 13.90 2.01
C ASN A 177 -11.57 12.67 1.59
N LEU A 178 -10.46 12.41 2.30
CA LEU A 178 -9.57 11.30 2.01
C LEU A 178 -10.09 10.02 2.65
N SER A 179 -10.34 9.01 1.83
CA SER A 179 -10.84 7.71 2.26
C SER A 179 -10.32 6.60 1.34
N PHE A 180 -10.28 5.39 1.87
CA PHE A 180 -9.92 4.22 1.07
C PHE A 180 -11.02 3.91 0.06
N THR A 181 -10.63 3.55 -1.17
CA THR A 181 -11.58 3.12 -2.20
C THR A 181 -12.15 1.75 -1.82
N PRO A 182 -13.49 1.62 -1.67
CA PRO A 182 -14.11 0.36 -1.25
C PRO A 182 -13.90 -0.79 -2.23
N HIS A 183 -13.84 -2.02 -1.70
CA HIS A 183 -13.90 -3.28 -2.44
C HIS A 183 -12.78 -3.50 -3.47
N ILE A 184 -11.62 -2.87 -3.30
CA ILE A 184 -10.43 -3.12 -4.14
C ILE A 184 -9.27 -3.70 -3.32
N TYR A 185 -8.43 -4.48 -3.98
CA TYR A 185 -7.10 -4.86 -3.49
C TYR A 185 -6.10 -3.72 -3.75
N PHE A 186 -5.06 -3.61 -2.92
CA PHE A 186 -3.99 -2.61 -3.03
C PHE A 186 -4.50 -1.16 -2.89
N GLU A 187 -5.52 -0.99 -2.07
CA GLU A 187 -6.24 0.26 -1.78
C GLU A 187 -5.32 1.35 -1.20
N ASP A 188 -4.30 0.93 -0.49
CA ASP A 188 -3.30 1.79 0.15
C ASP A 188 -2.51 2.63 -0.88
N THR A 189 -2.22 2.08 -2.05
CA THR A 189 -1.55 2.82 -3.12
C THR A 189 -2.35 4.05 -3.53
N ALA A 190 -3.62 3.88 -3.89
CA ALA A 190 -4.46 4.99 -4.32
C ALA A 190 -4.69 6.00 -3.19
N PHE A 191 -4.88 5.53 -1.94
CA PHE A 191 -5.07 6.37 -0.77
C PHE A 191 -3.81 7.21 -0.48
N THR A 192 -2.64 6.61 -0.45
CA THR A 192 -1.37 7.30 -0.18
C THR A 192 -1.05 8.35 -1.24
N TYR A 193 -1.29 8.05 -2.53
CA TYR A 193 -1.14 9.04 -3.60
C TYR A 193 -2.03 10.27 -3.39
N GLN A 194 -3.31 10.06 -3.04
CA GLN A 194 -4.23 11.16 -2.75
C GLN A 194 -3.79 11.97 -1.53
N CYS A 195 -3.34 11.29 -0.47
CA CYS A 195 -2.82 11.96 0.73
C CYS A 195 -1.60 12.83 0.39
N TYR A 196 -0.61 12.28 -0.29
CA TYR A 196 0.58 13.07 -0.66
C TYR A 196 0.27 14.23 -1.61
N ALA A 197 -0.69 14.07 -2.52
CA ALA A 197 -1.09 15.15 -3.42
C ALA A 197 -1.72 16.35 -2.69
N LYS A 198 -2.30 16.12 -1.49
CA LYS A 198 -3.03 17.12 -0.70
C LYS A 198 -2.28 17.62 0.53
N ALA A 199 -1.21 16.93 0.94
CA ALA A 199 -0.47 17.30 2.14
C ALA A 199 0.46 18.49 1.90
N ASP A 200 0.29 19.53 2.71
CA ASP A 200 1.15 20.72 2.67
C ASP A 200 2.45 20.49 3.45
N GLN A 201 2.37 19.74 4.55
CA GLN A 201 3.49 19.49 5.44
C GLN A 201 3.58 18.00 5.80
N CYS A 202 4.67 17.37 5.40
CA CYS A 202 5.03 16.01 5.77
C CYS A 202 6.37 16.02 6.51
N LEU A 203 6.52 15.16 7.52
CA LEU A 203 7.81 14.88 8.13
C LEU A 203 8.26 13.48 7.72
N ILE A 204 9.45 13.39 7.18
CA ILE A 204 10.17 12.14 7.01
C ILE A 204 11.02 11.92 8.26
N VAL A 205 10.78 10.82 8.96
CA VAL A 205 11.49 10.48 10.19
C VAL A 205 12.18 9.14 9.98
N ASN A 206 13.50 9.15 9.95
CA ASN A 206 14.28 7.92 9.83
C ASN A 206 14.26 7.16 11.17
N TRP A 207 13.13 6.52 11.45
CA TRP A 207 12.82 5.82 12.68
C TRP A 207 12.04 4.55 12.40
N ILE A 208 12.62 3.39 12.73
CA ILE A 208 11.96 2.10 12.54
C ILE A 208 11.04 1.87 13.74
N PHE A 209 9.74 1.71 13.47
CA PHE A 209 8.74 1.56 14.53
C PHE A 209 7.80 0.36 14.33
N ILE A 210 7.79 -0.22 13.14
CA ILE A 210 6.93 -1.35 12.80
C ILE A 210 7.75 -2.52 12.24
N ILE A 211 7.33 -3.73 12.54
CA ILE A 211 7.85 -4.98 11.98
C ILE A 211 6.77 -5.52 11.05
N TYR A 212 7.04 -5.45 9.75
CA TYR A 212 6.26 -6.08 8.71
C TYR A 212 6.60 -7.57 8.62
N ARG A 213 5.62 -8.44 8.84
CA ARG A 213 5.82 -9.89 8.73
C ARG A 213 5.73 -10.35 7.29
N VAL A 214 6.74 -11.09 6.84
CA VAL A 214 6.81 -11.67 5.50
C VAL A 214 6.83 -13.21 5.60
N GLY A 215 6.52 -13.90 4.49
CA GLY A 215 6.63 -15.36 4.42
C GLY A 215 5.33 -16.12 4.68
N HIS A 216 4.31 -15.50 5.27
CA HIS A 216 3.01 -16.12 5.49
C HIS A 216 2.04 -15.91 4.31
N GLN A 217 0.87 -16.59 4.36
CA GLN A 217 -0.18 -16.38 3.35
C GLN A 217 -0.77 -14.97 3.48
N SER A 218 -0.47 -14.13 2.51
CA SER A 218 -0.97 -12.75 2.43
C SER A 218 -1.63 -12.49 1.08
N ILE A 219 -2.38 -11.39 0.98
CA ILE A 219 -2.95 -10.92 -0.30
C ILE A 219 -1.85 -10.70 -1.34
N MET A 220 -0.67 -10.20 -0.91
CA MET A 220 0.48 -9.96 -1.76
C MET A 220 1.05 -11.25 -2.37
N ASN A 221 1.08 -12.34 -1.60
CA ASN A 221 1.62 -13.63 -2.01
C ASN A 221 0.58 -14.53 -2.70
N SER A 222 -0.69 -14.12 -2.75
CA SER A 222 -1.74 -14.90 -3.40
C SER A 222 -1.72 -14.72 -4.93
N ASN A 223 -2.21 -15.72 -5.65
CA ASN A 223 -2.24 -15.72 -7.11
C ASN A 223 -2.85 -14.44 -7.68
N PHE A 224 -2.27 -13.96 -8.80
CA PHE A 224 -2.84 -12.85 -9.54
C PHE A 224 -4.11 -13.31 -10.27
N THR A 225 -5.21 -12.57 -10.09
CA THR A 225 -6.54 -12.90 -10.58
C THR A 225 -7.13 -11.79 -11.44
N LYS A 226 -8.21 -12.10 -12.19
CA LYS A 226 -8.97 -11.06 -12.91
C LYS A 226 -9.45 -9.95 -11.97
N LYS A 227 -9.92 -10.29 -10.75
CA LYS A 227 -10.34 -9.29 -9.75
C LYS A 227 -9.19 -8.34 -9.41
N LYS A 228 -8.00 -8.87 -9.07
CA LYS A 228 -6.81 -8.04 -8.82
C LYS A 228 -6.45 -7.16 -10.02
N ALA A 229 -6.62 -7.68 -11.26
CA ALA A 229 -6.36 -6.90 -12.48
C ALA A 229 -7.35 -5.74 -12.64
N ILE A 230 -8.63 -5.95 -12.41
CA ILE A 230 -9.68 -4.91 -12.45
C ILE A 230 -9.42 -3.85 -11.38
N ASP A 231 -9.05 -4.25 -10.16
CA ASP A 231 -8.75 -3.31 -9.07
C ASP A 231 -7.52 -2.43 -9.39
N ASN A 232 -6.49 -3.01 -10.00
CA ASN A 232 -5.37 -2.22 -10.51
C ASN A 232 -5.78 -1.20 -11.58
N CYS A 233 -6.80 -1.49 -12.39
CA CYS A 233 -7.35 -0.50 -13.31
C CYS A 233 -7.92 0.72 -12.57
N VAL A 234 -8.62 0.49 -11.45
CA VAL A 234 -9.15 1.57 -10.60
C VAL A 234 -8.02 2.40 -10.00
N ILE A 235 -6.96 1.75 -9.51
CA ILE A 235 -5.79 2.44 -8.97
C ILE A 235 -5.12 3.32 -10.04
N ILE A 236 -4.89 2.77 -11.24
CA ILE A 236 -4.31 3.51 -12.35
C ILE A 236 -5.18 4.74 -12.69
N ASN A 237 -6.51 4.60 -12.68
CA ASN A 237 -7.42 5.70 -12.90
C ASN A 237 -7.26 6.79 -11.82
N LYS A 238 -7.22 6.41 -10.55
CA LYS A 238 -7.03 7.35 -9.44
C LYS A 238 -5.72 8.13 -9.55
N ILE A 239 -4.62 7.44 -9.88
CA ILE A 239 -3.32 8.10 -10.11
C ILE A 239 -3.37 8.99 -11.35
N TRP A 240 -4.04 8.55 -12.42
CA TRP A 240 -4.22 9.36 -13.61
C TRP A 240 -5.00 10.64 -13.34
N GLU A 241 -6.12 10.56 -12.60
CA GLU A 241 -6.91 11.74 -12.19
C GLU A 241 -6.06 12.77 -11.47
N LEU A 242 -5.18 12.35 -10.53
CA LEU A 242 -4.24 13.25 -9.87
C LEU A 242 -3.27 13.94 -10.85
N SER A 243 -2.86 13.25 -11.91
CA SER A 243 -1.99 13.84 -12.93
C SER A 243 -2.66 14.94 -13.76
N GLU A 244 -3.99 14.98 -13.77
CA GLU A 244 -4.78 16.02 -14.45
C GLU A 244 -5.18 17.17 -13.51
N ASP A 245 -4.97 17.03 -12.19
CA ASP A 245 -5.30 18.06 -11.20
C ASP A 245 -4.39 19.29 -11.39
N LYS A 246 -4.99 20.40 -11.81
CA LYS A 246 -4.26 21.67 -12.05
C LYS A 246 -3.74 22.34 -10.78
N GLY A 247 -4.22 21.92 -9.60
CA GLY A 247 -3.71 22.36 -8.31
C GLY A 247 -2.31 21.78 -7.99
N ILE A 248 -1.89 20.72 -8.69
CA ILE A 248 -0.57 20.12 -8.55
C ILE A 248 0.40 20.72 -9.56
N GLU A 249 1.63 21.00 -9.15
CA GLU A 249 2.69 21.54 -10.01
C GLU A 249 2.93 20.68 -11.26
N SER A 250 3.22 21.29 -12.38
CA SER A 250 3.31 20.62 -13.69
C SER A 250 4.38 19.52 -13.75
N ASN A 251 5.54 19.73 -13.11
CA ASN A 251 6.62 18.75 -13.01
C ASN A 251 6.18 17.52 -12.19
N ILE A 252 5.44 17.71 -11.09
CA ILE A 252 4.90 16.63 -10.27
C ILE A 252 3.81 15.87 -11.04
N ARG A 253 2.92 16.58 -11.74
CA ARG A 253 1.92 15.92 -12.61
C ARG A 253 2.55 15.03 -13.68
N LEU A 254 3.68 15.48 -14.27
CA LEU A 254 4.42 14.65 -15.22
C LEU A 254 4.97 13.37 -14.54
N LYS A 255 5.50 13.49 -13.33
CA LYS A 255 5.97 12.33 -12.57
C LYS A 255 4.83 11.36 -12.24
N ILE A 256 3.68 11.87 -11.77
CA ILE A 256 2.49 11.04 -11.51
C ILE A 256 2.03 10.32 -12.79
N ARG A 257 2.14 10.94 -13.97
CA ARG A 257 1.87 10.27 -15.26
C ARG A 257 2.84 9.16 -15.56
N ASP A 258 4.11 9.36 -15.28
CA ASP A 258 5.13 8.32 -15.47
C ASP A 258 4.91 7.15 -14.50
N ASP A 259 4.45 7.44 -13.29
CA ASP A 259 4.03 6.41 -12.32
C ASP A 259 2.79 5.66 -12.82
N ALA A 260 1.75 6.35 -13.29
CA ALA A 260 0.58 5.72 -13.90
C ALA A 260 0.97 4.81 -15.09
N PHE A 261 1.96 5.23 -15.89
CA PHE A 261 2.51 4.39 -16.96
C PHE A 261 3.24 3.16 -16.42
N SER A 262 3.95 3.29 -15.33
CA SER A 262 4.64 2.17 -14.68
C SER A 262 3.64 1.16 -14.14
N PHE A 263 2.60 1.60 -13.45
CA PHE A 263 1.49 0.74 -13.00
C PHE A 263 0.75 0.08 -14.18
N PHE A 264 0.46 0.83 -15.23
CA PHE A 264 -0.11 0.30 -16.46
C PHE A 264 0.78 -0.80 -17.04
N SER A 265 2.08 -0.55 -17.14
CA SER A 265 3.03 -1.50 -17.74
C SER A 265 3.14 -2.78 -16.91
N LEU A 266 3.15 -2.64 -15.58
CA LEU A 266 3.14 -3.77 -14.65
C LEU A 266 1.83 -4.56 -14.75
N LEU A 267 0.67 -3.88 -14.76
CA LEU A 267 -0.63 -4.51 -14.93
C LEU A 267 -0.68 -5.33 -16.23
N ILE A 268 -0.26 -4.75 -17.34
CA ILE A 268 -0.24 -5.46 -18.63
C ILE A 268 0.68 -6.68 -18.59
N TYR A 269 1.85 -6.55 -17.96
CA TYR A 269 2.75 -7.69 -17.78
C TYR A 269 2.10 -8.80 -16.97
N LEU A 270 1.52 -8.49 -15.80
CA LEU A 270 0.86 -9.46 -14.92
C LEU A 270 -0.34 -10.13 -15.61
N VAL A 271 -1.20 -9.37 -16.29
CA VAL A 271 -2.37 -9.89 -17.03
C VAL A 271 -1.93 -10.84 -18.14
N VAL A 272 -0.91 -10.45 -18.90
CA VAL A 272 -0.44 -11.24 -20.06
C VAL A 272 0.26 -12.52 -19.59
N SER A 273 1.08 -12.45 -18.54
CA SER A 273 1.88 -13.57 -18.03
C SER A 273 1.09 -14.53 -17.13
N CYS A 274 -0.13 -14.16 -16.71
CA CYS A 274 -0.94 -15.01 -15.85
C CYS A 274 -1.71 -16.05 -16.69
N ASP A 275 -1.37 -17.33 -16.52
CA ASP A 275 -2.05 -18.45 -17.19
C ASP A 275 -3.48 -18.69 -16.66
N GLY A 276 -3.75 -18.27 -15.41
CA GLY A 276 -5.06 -18.36 -14.77
C GLY A 276 -6.12 -17.39 -15.33
N ILE A 277 -5.72 -16.41 -16.16
CA ILE A 277 -6.63 -15.44 -16.79
C ILE A 277 -6.80 -15.79 -18.27
N LYS A 278 -8.02 -16.13 -18.68
CA LYS A 278 -8.34 -16.48 -20.08
C LYS A 278 -8.15 -15.27 -21.01
N ARG A 279 -7.90 -15.53 -22.30
CA ARG A 279 -7.69 -14.47 -23.30
C ARG A 279 -8.88 -13.48 -23.38
N SER A 280 -10.11 -13.97 -23.28
CA SER A 280 -11.32 -13.12 -23.24
C SER A 280 -11.29 -12.19 -22.03
N GLU A 281 -10.95 -12.71 -20.86
CA GLU A 281 -10.86 -11.93 -19.61
C GLU A 281 -9.70 -10.92 -19.66
N LYS A 282 -8.57 -11.26 -20.29
CA LYS A 282 -7.48 -10.30 -20.54
C LYS A 282 -7.97 -9.12 -21.38
N MET A 283 -8.82 -9.39 -22.38
CA MET A 283 -9.43 -8.34 -23.20
C MET A 283 -10.44 -7.50 -22.41
N GLU A 284 -11.26 -8.13 -21.54
CA GLU A 284 -12.19 -7.40 -20.68
C GLU A 284 -11.45 -6.43 -19.74
N VAL A 285 -10.33 -6.84 -19.14
CA VAL A 285 -9.49 -5.96 -18.32
C VAL A 285 -9.00 -4.75 -19.12
N LEU A 286 -8.54 -4.95 -20.35
CA LEU A 286 -8.10 -3.84 -21.21
C LEU A 286 -9.23 -2.90 -21.59
N GLN A 287 -10.42 -3.45 -21.88
CA GLN A 287 -11.61 -2.66 -22.20
C GLN A 287 -12.08 -1.86 -21.00
N TYR A 288 -12.06 -2.46 -19.81
CA TYR A 288 -12.41 -1.79 -18.56
C TYR A 288 -11.45 -0.63 -18.26
N LEU A 289 -10.13 -0.87 -18.35
CA LEU A 289 -9.15 0.20 -18.18
C LEU A 289 -9.33 1.32 -19.21
N LYS A 290 -9.61 0.98 -20.47
CA LYS A 290 -9.86 1.96 -21.52
C LYS A 290 -11.15 2.78 -21.26
N HIS A 291 -12.15 2.18 -20.64
CA HIS A 291 -13.36 2.88 -20.21
C HIS A 291 -13.05 3.88 -19.09
N LEU A 292 -12.27 3.48 -18.09
CA LEU A 292 -11.89 4.34 -16.98
C LEU A 292 -10.95 5.49 -17.40
N VAL A 293 -9.98 5.19 -18.27
CA VAL A 293 -8.94 6.13 -18.68
C VAL A 293 -8.85 6.18 -20.21
N PRO A 294 -9.87 6.75 -20.89
CA PRO A 294 -9.95 6.76 -22.36
C PRO A 294 -8.79 7.55 -22.99
N ASP A 295 -8.32 8.59 -22.29
CA ASP A 295 -7.25 9.48 -22.76
C ASP A 295 -5.86 9.12 -22.22
N LEU A 296 -5.70 7.91 -21.71
CA LEU A 296 -4.41 7.42 -21.26
C LEU A 296 -3.36 7.58 -22.38
N SER A 297 -2.63 8.67 -22.32
CA SER A 297 -1.63 9.04 -23.31
C SER A 297 -0.30 9.33 -22.64
N PHE A 298 0.68 8.51 -22.97
CA PHE A 298 2.04 8.70 -22.48
C PHE A 298 2.83 9.48 -23.50
N LYS A 299 3.24 10.69 -23.13
CA LYS A 299 3.85 11.66 -24.09
C LYS A 299 5.37 11.56 -24.16
N ASN A 300 6.01 10.84 -23.25
CA ASN A 300 7.46 10.79 -23.10
C ASN A 300 8.07 9.67 -23.94
N GLY A 301 8.66 10.05 -25.09
CA GLY A 301 9.40 9.13 -25.96
C GLY A 301 8.54 8.33 -26.96
N LEU A 302 9.21 7.87 -28.03
CA LEU A 302 8.57 7.14 -29.14
C LEU A 302 7.90 5.82 -28.68
N LYS A 303 8.54 5.08 -27.77
CA LYS A 303 8.01 3.83 -27.23
C LYS A 303 6.67 4.03 -26.51
N GLN A 304 6.57 5.04 -25.66
CA GLN A 304 5.34 5.33 -24.92
C GLN A 304 4.21 5.79 -25.83
N LYS A 305 4.54 6.62 -26.83
CA LYS A 305 3.58 7.05 -27.88
C LYS A 305 3.02 5.87 -28.67
N THR A 306 3.88 4.92 -29.06
CA THR A 306 3.46 3.69 -29.78
C THR A 306 2.57 2.82 -28.90
N VAL A 307 2.93 2.62 -27.64
CA VAL A 307 2.12 1.86 -26.67
C VAL A 307 0.75 2.50 -26.51
N SER A 308 0.69 3.81 -26.30
CA SER A 308 -0.56 4.56 -26.15
C SER A 308 -1.43 4.44 -27.42
N PHE A 309 -0.85 4.60 -28.60
CA PHE A 309 -1.57 4.47 -29.87
C PHE A 309 -2.18 3.07 -30.03
N LEU A 310 -1.39 2.02 -29.87
CA LEU A 310 -1.86 0.64 -30.01
C LEU A 310 -2.94 0.30 -28.98
N TYR A 311 -2.74 0.67 -27.72
CA TYR A 311 -3.72 0.46 -26.67
C TYR A 311 -5.06 1.15 -26.97
N ARG A 312 -5.02 2.42 -27.39
CA ARG A 312 -6.22 3.24 -27.63
C ARG A 312 -6.96 2.84 -28.91
N ARG A 313 -6.23 2.56 -30.00
CA ARG A 313 -6.80 2.35 -31.34
C ARG A 313 -6.95 0.88 -31.74
N MET A 314 -6.06 0.02 -31.25
CA MET A 314 -5.95 -1.37 -31.67
C MET A 314 -5.71 -2.31 -30.49
N PRO A 315 -6.61 -2.36 -29.47
CA PRO A 315 -6.38 -3.10 -28.23
C PRO A 315 -6.15 -4.62 -28.44
N SER A 316 -6.80 -5.22 -29.44
CA SER A 316 -6.59 -6.64 -29.77
C SER A 316 -5.18 -6.90 -30.33
N VAL A 317 -4.69 -6.01 -31.20
CA VAL A 317 -3.32 -6.08 -31.73
C VAL A 317 -2.32 -5.85 -30.60
N PHE A 318 -2.56 -4.84 -29.77
CA PHE A 318 -1.73 -4.54 -28.60
C PHE A 318 -1.61 -5.77 -27.67
N LEU A 319 -2.73 -6.40 -27.31
CA LEU A 319 -2.73 -7.58 -26.45
C LEU A 319 -1.96 -8.75 -27.10
N THR A 320 -2.19 -9.00 -28.40
CA THR A 320 -1.51 -10.07 -29.11
C THR A 320 0.01 -9.87 -29.14
N LEU A 321 0.47 -8.66 -29.44
CA LEU A 321 1.89 -8.30 -29.42
C LEU A 321 2.52 -8.48 -28.03
N ARG A 322 1.79 -8.09 -26.97
CA ARG A 322 2.26 -8.24 -25.59
C ARG A 322 2.34 -9.70 -25.16
N ILE A 323 1.35 -10.53 -25.50
CA ILE A 323 1.39 -11.99 -25.26
C ILE A 323 2.57 -12.62 -26.01
N PHE A 324 2.76 -12.28 -27.28
CA PHE A 324 3.89 -12.78 -28.05
C PHE A 324 5.24 -12.41 -27.43
N TYR A 325 5.39 -11.15 -27.02
CA TYR A 325 6.62 -10.66 -26.37
C TYR A 325 6.88 -11.33 -25.01
N ALA A 326 5.85 -11.53 -24.19
CA ALA A 326 5.98 -12.22 -22.91
C ALA A 326 6.41 -13.68 -23.10
N ASN A 327 5.80 -14.40 -24.04
CA ASN A 327 6.16 -15.78 -24.38
C ASN A 327 7.59 -15.88 -24.93
N TYR A 328 8.01 -14.90 -25.74
CA TYR A 328 9.37 -14.81 -26.25
C TYR A 328 10.39 -14.61 -25.11
N LEU A 329 10.12 -13.71 -24.18
CA LEU A 329 10.98 -13.48 -23.01
C LEU A 329 11.07 -14.72 -22.11
N GLN A 330 9.95 -15.37 -21.80
CA GLN A 330 9.93 -16.59 -21.01
C GLN A 330 10.80 -17.69 -21.64
N ARG A 331 10.65 -17.94 -22.94
CA ARG A 331 11.46 -18.93 -23.65
C ARG A 331 12.95 -18.63 -23.57
N ASN A 332 13.34 -17.37 -23.73
CA ASN A 332 14.75 -16.99 -23.66
C ASN A 332 15.34 -17.09 -22.24
N ILE A 333 14.55 -16.76 -21.19
CA ILE A 333 14.98 -16.95 -19.80
C ILE A 333 15.17 -18.44 -19.49
N TRP A 334 14.28 -19.32 -19.98
CA TRP A 334 14.42 -20.77 -19.85
C TRP A 334 15.67 -21.29 -20.58
N ALA A 335 15.94 -20.80 -21.79
CA ALA A 335 17.14 -21.16 -22.55
C ALA A 335 18.44 -20.75 -21.85
N ILE A 336 18.45 -19.56 -21.24
CA ILE A 336 19.61 -19.07 -20.45
C ILE A 336 19.78 -19.89 -19.15
N LYS A 337 18.69 -20.17 -18.42
CA LYS A 337 18.74 -21.02 -17.22
C LYS A 337 19.16 -22.46 -17.54
N GLY A 338 18.70 -23.01 -18.68
CA GLY A 338 19.13 -24.32 -19.17
C GLY A 338 20.61 -24.38 -19.51
N LYS A 339 21.15 -23.33 -20.14
CA LYS A 339 22.59 -23.23 -20.42
C LYS A 339 23.44 -23.09 -19.15
N MET A 340 23.00 -22.32 -18.17
CA MET A 340 23.69 -22.19 -16.87
C MET A 340 23.69 -23.51 -16.06
N LYS A 341 22.61 -24.30 -16.13
CA LYS A 341 22.54 -25.61 -15.48
C LYS A 341 23.52 -26.63 -16.13
N ASN A 342 23.69 -26.56 -17.45
CA ASN A 342 24.64 -27.42 -18.17
C ASN A 342 26.10 -27.02 -17.91
N ILE A 343 26.42 -25.74 -17.71
CA ILE A 343 27.75 -25.28 -17.35
C ILE A 343 28.14 -25.77 -15.95
N ASN A 344 27.21 -25.73 -14.98
CA ASN A 344 27.48 -26.23 -13.62
C ASN A 344 27.58 -27.76 -13.53
N ASN A 345 27.06 -28.52 -14.50
CA ASN A 345 27.18 -29.97 -14.56
C ASN A 345 28.43 -30.45 -15.35
N THR A 346 29.17 -29.56 -15.99
CA THR A 346 30.42 -29.88 -16.72
C THR A 346 31.67 -29.47 -15.95
N THR A 347 31.51 -28.89 -14.77
CA THR A 347 32.61 -28.47 -13.85
C THR A 347 32.71 -29.27 -12.56
N ASN A 348 32.06 -30.46 -12.49
CA ASN A 348 32.29 -31.46 -11.42
C ASN A 348 32.96 -32.69 -11.97
#